data_a5b3a6760fc347df20a82c04eba47e46
#
_entry.id   a5b3a6760fc347df20a82c04eba47e46
#
_cell.length_a   1.000
_cell.length_b   1.000
_cell.length_c   1.000
_cell.angle_alpha   90.00
_cell.angle_beta   90.00
_cell.angle_gamma   90.00
#
_symmetry.space_group_name_H-M   'P 1'
#
loop_
_entity.id
_entity.type
_entity.pdbx_description
1 polymer ?
#
loop_
_entity_poly.entity_id
_entity_poly.type
_entity_poly.pdbx_seq_one_letter_code
_entity_poly.pdbx_strand_id
1 'polypeptide(L)'
;MKVIMLCGVIGSGKDHYANQYVKSHPKERVRIIRFASPLRNICARLFRFNVNDEAEYEKFKAENRQFMVDLGQSMKDEMGQNLFARAVADKIDEMDGEFDTILITDFRFPIEFWAIAERFNTFIVFCNYKSQRYAIRPEQVSEQMAIWLLEQGLQDGQMFAEVLFSDYVNKYEKSLNRRS
;
A
#
# COMPACT_ATOMS: atom_id res chain seq x y z
N MET A 1 12.38 -13.11 7.60
CA MET A 1 11.31 -12.09 7.66
C MET A 1 10.31 -12.32 6.52
N LYS A 2 9.01 -12.18 6.76
CA LYS A 2 7.96 -12.21 5.74
C LYS A 2 7.32 -10.83 5.57
N VAL A 3 6.84 -10.50 4.37
CA VAL A 3 6.12 -9.27 4.08
C VAL A 3 4.68 -9.61 3.69
N ILE A 4 3.71 -8.98 4.32
CA ILE A 4 2.29 -9.13 3.99
C ILE A 4 1.77 -7.78 3.53
N MET A 5 1.30 -7.71 2.30
CA MET A 5 0.77 -6.51 1.68
C MET A 5 -0.76 -6.56 1.69
N LEU A 6 -1.38 -5.54 2.28
CA LEU A 6 -2.84 -5.47 2.40
C LEU A 6 -3.42 -4.67 1.24
N CYS A 7 -4.24 -5.34 0.43
CA CYS A 7 -4.96 -4.75 -0.69
C CYS A 7 -6.44 -4.56 -0.35
N GLY A 8 -7.08 -3.53 -0.88
CA GLY A 8 -8.50 -3.26 -0.69
C GLY A 8 -8.81 -1.78 -0.92
N VAL A 9 -10.07 -1.46 -1.24
CA VAL A 9 -10.53 -0.09 -1.47
C VAL A 9 -10.34 0.80 -0.24
N ILE A 10 -10.46 2.10 -0.40
CA ILE A 10 -10.40 3.04 0.73
C ILE A 10 -11.45 2.66 1.79
N GLY A 11 -11.05 2.64 3.06
CA GLY A 11 -11.95 2.27 4.16
C GLY A 11 -12.30 0.78 4.27
N SER A 12 -11.73 -0.11 3.45
CA SER A 12 -12.00 -1.55 3.47
C SER A 12 -11.54 -2.31 4.73
N GLY A 13 -10.88 -1.62 5.67
CA GLY A 13 -10.45 -2.24 6.93
C GLY A 13 -9.02 -2.75 6.96
N LYS A 14 -8.14 -2.32 6.04
CA LYS A 14 -6.71 -2.71 6.03
C LYS A 14 -6.01 -2.44 7.37
N ASP A 15 -6.20 -1.26 7.96
CA ASP A 15 -5.63 -0.94 9.28
C ASP A 15 -6.27 -1.78 10.39
N HIS A 16 -7.57 -2.11 10.28
CA HIS A 16 -8.22 -3.03 11.21
C HIS A 16 -7.59 -4.42 11.14
N TYR A 17 -7.42 -4.96 9.92
CA TYR A 17 -6.75 -6.24 9.71
C TYR A 17 -5.34 -6.25 10.29
N ALA A 18 -4.53 -5.21 10.01
CA ALA A 18 -3.18 -5.10 10.53
C ALA A 18 -3.14 -5.12 12.06
N ASN A 19 -4.04 -4.37 12.71
CA ASN A 19 -4.15 -4.35 14.17
C ASN A 19 -4.62 -5.70 14.75
N GLN A 20 -5.52 -6.41 14.08
CA GLN A 20 -5.95 -7.74 14.48
C GLN A 20 -4.82 -8.76 14.31
N TYR A 21 -4.05 -8.67 13.22
CA TYR A 21 -2.89 -9.53 13.00
C TYR A 21 -1.89 -9.40 14.15
N VAL A 22 -1.50 -8.18 14.52
CA VAL A 22 -0.60 -7.93 15.66
C VAL A 22 -1.12 -8.55 16.95
N LYS A 23 -2.43 -8.39 17.24
CA LYS A 23 -3.05 -8.96 18.45
C LYS A 23 -3.09 -10.48 18.46
N SER A 24 -3.31 -11.11 17.30
CA SER A 24 -3.41 -12.57 17.17
C SER A 24 -2.05 -13.27 17.09
N HIS A 25 -0.97 -12.52 16.86
CA HIS A 25 0.40 -13.04 16.77
C HIS A 25 1.33 -12.40 17.82
N PRO A 26 1.04 -12.53 19.13
CA PRO A 26 1.77 -11.80 20.19
C PRO A 26 3.22 -12.24 20.35
N LYS A 27 3.62 -13.37 19.74
CA LYS A 27 5.00 -13.87 19.76
C LYS A 27 5.82 -13.39 18.55
N GLU A 28 5.18 -12.84 17.53
CA GLU A 28 5.86 -12.29 16.36
C GLU A 28 6.20 -10.81 16.59
N ARG A 29 7.42 -10.43 16.22
CA ARG A 29 7.80 -9.01 16.15
C ARG A 29 7.27 -8.45 14.84
N VAL A 30 6.15 -7.74 14.91
CA VAL A 30 5.45 -7.20 13.74
C VAL A 30 5.69 -5.71 13.59
N ARG A 31 6.01 -5.25 12.39
CA ARG A 31 6.10 -3.84 12.03
C ARG A 31 5.08 -3.48 10.95
N ILE A 32 4.33 -2.40 11.18
CA ILE A 32 3.41 -1.84 10.18
C ILE A 32 4.12 -0.68 9.48
N ILE A 33 4.13 -0.69 8.15
CA ILE A 33 4.70 0.38 7.31
C ILE A 33 3.75 0.71 6.16
N ARG A 34 4.05 1.78 5.41
CA ARG A 34 3.26 2.24 4.26
C ARG A 34 4.17 2.70 3.13
N PHE A 35 3.76 2.45 1.88
CA PHE A 35 4.43 3.00 0.69
C PHE A 35 4.42 4.53 0.67
N ALA A 36 3.38 5.15 1.24
CA ALA A 36 3.30 6.60 1.39
C ALA A 36 4.25 7.19 2.45
N SER A 37 4.91 6.38 3.28
CA SER A 37 5.76 6.88 4.37
C SER A 37 6.92 7.78 3.92
N PRO A 38 7.65 7.50 2.82
CA PRO A 38 8.71 8.40 2.36
C PRO A 38 8.17 9.78 2.00
N LEU A 39 7.05 9.87 1.27
CA LEU A 39 6.41 11.14 0.93
C LEU A 39 5.92 11.89 2.18
N ARG A 40 5.30 11.19 3.12
CA ARG A 40 4.89 11.74 4.42
C ARG A 40 6.07 12.35 5.17
N ASN A 41 7.21 11.67 5.21
CA ASN A 41 8.43 12.15 5.87
C ASN A 41 9.00 13.41 5.20
N ILE A 42 8.98 13.48 3.86
CA ILE A 42 9.39 14.67 3.11
C ILE A 42 8.48 15.86 3.48
N CYS A 43 7.15 15.67 3.43
CA CYS A 43 6.20 16.71 3.80
C CYS A 43 6.39 17.15 5.26
N ALA A 44 6.58 16.22 6.19
CA ALA A 44 6.80 16.53 7.60
C ALA A 44 8.03 17.44 7.81
N ARG A 45 9.11 17.19 7.08
CA ARG A 45 10.32 18.03 7.12
C ARG A 45 10.11 19.40 6.50
N LEU A 46 9.41 19.47 5.36
CA LEU A 46 9.14 20.73 4.66
C LEU A 46 8.19 21.65 5.45
N PHE A 47 7.15 21.09 6.04
CA PHE A 47 6.10 21.83 6.73
C PHE A 47 6.24 21.81 8.25
N ARG A 48 7.30 21.17 8.78
CA ARG A 48 7.69 21.17 10.20
C ARG A 48 6.60 20.63 11.13
N PHE A 49 5.90 19.57 10.73
CA PHE A 49 4.99 18.85 11.62
C PHE A 49 5.60 17.52 12.12
N ASN A 50 5.08 17.03 13.26
CA ASN A 50 5.55 15.77 13.83
C ASN A 50 4.98 14.59 13.05
N VAL A 51 5.84 13.88 12.32
CA VAL A 51 5.45 12.70 11.51
C VAL A 51 4.83 11.56 12.33
N ASN A 52 5.12 11.49 13.62
CA ASN A 52 4.58 10.47 14.53
C ASN A 52 3.27 10.89 15.20
N ASP A 53 2.86 12.15 15.05
CA ASP A 53 1.56 12.64 15.49
C ASP A 53 0.53 12.45 14.37
N GLU A 54 -0.35 11.44 14.53
CA GLU A 54 -1.34 11.10 13.52
C GLU A 54 -2.39 12.22 13.36
N ALA A 55 -2.75 12.92 14.43
CA ALA A 55 -3.73 14.01 14.38
C ALA A 55 -3.16 15.21 13.61
N GLU A 56 -1.91 15.56 13.85
CA GLU A 56 -1.21 16.62 13.12
C GLU A 56 -1.06 16.28 11.64
N TYR A 57 -0.70 15.02 11.33
CA TYR A 57 -0.62 14.54 9.95
C TYR A 57 -1.96 14.55 9.22
N GLU A 58 -3.04 14.05 9.83
CA GLU A 58 -4.36 14.03 9.20
C GLU A 58 -4.89 15.46 8.96
N LYS A 59 -4.61 16.40 9.86
CA LYS A 59 -4.90 17.82 9.64
C LYS A 59 -4.13 18.36 8.43
N PHE A 60 -2.81 18.17 8.40
CA PHE A 60 -1.96 18.59 7.28
C PHE A 60 -2.46 18.00 5.95
N LYS A 61 -2.74 16.71 5.92
CA LYS A 61 -3.21 15.98 4.74
C LYS A 61 -4.58 16.48 4.26
N ALA A 62 -5.49 16.83 5.17
CA ALA A 62 -6.80 17.38 4.80
C ALA A 62 -6.66 18.73 4.07
N GLU A 63 -5.73 19.58 4.53
CA GLU A 63 -5.48 20.91 3.96
C GLU A 63 -4.62 20.87 2.69
N ASN A 64 -3.70 19.87 2.56
CA ASN A 64 -2.67 19.83 1.53
C ASN A 64 -2.72 18.59 0.62
N ARG A 65 -3.88 17.93 0.52
CA ARG A 65 -4.00 16.66 -0.22
C ARG A 65 -3.54 16.77 -1.68
N GLN A 66 -3.95 17.81 -2.39
CA GLN A 66 -3.57 18.00 -3.79
C GLN A 66 -2.08 18.21 -3.94
N PHE A 67 -1.48 19.05 -3.08
CA PHE A 67 -0.04 19.24 -3.05
C PHE A 67 0.72 17.92 -2.86
N MET A 68 0.28 17.06 -1.94
CA MET A 68 0.90 15.74 -1.72
C MET A 68 0.80 14.83 -2.95
N VAL A 69 -0.34 14.85 -3.63
CA VAL A 69 -0.54 14.07 -4.88
C VAL A 69 0.40 14.57 -5.97
N ASP A 70 0.44 15.87 -6.19
CA ASP A 70 1.25 16.50 -7.25
C ASP A 70 2.75 16.30 -6.98
N LEU A 71 3.19 16.48 -5.73
CA LEU A 71 4.56 16.23 -5.32
C LEU A 71 4.95 14.76 -5.53
N GLY A 72 4.11 13.83 -5.07
CA GLY A 72 4.35 12.40 -5.23
C GLY A 72 4.41 11.98 -6.70
N GLN A 73 3.56 12.55 -7.55
CA GLN A 73 3.56 12.26 -8.98
C GLN A 73 4.81 12.85 -9.66
N SER A 74 5.15 14.12 -9.41
CA SER A 74 6.36 14.74 -9.96
C SER A 74 7.62 13.97 -9.58
N MET A 75 7.72 13.52 -8.33
CA MET A 75 8.87 12.69 -7.91
C MET A 75 8.93 11.35 -8.65
N LYS A 76 7.80 10.70 -8.91
CA LYS A 76 7.75 9.46 -9.68
C LYS A 76 8.11 9.68 -11.15
N ASP A 77 7.68 10.77 -11.74
CA ASP A 77 7.95 11.09 -13.14
C ASP A 77 9.45 11.36 -13.36
N GLU A 78 10.11 12.02 -12.41
CA GLU A 78 11.54 12.34 -12.48
C GLU A 78 12.45 11.16 -12.07
N MET A 79 12.05 10.38 -11.06
CA MET A 79 12.91 9.39 -10.41
C MET A 79 12.48 7.93 -10.66
N GLY A 80 11.40 7.73 -11.40
CA GLY A 80 10.83 6.42 -11.74
C GLY A 80 9.61 6.04 -10.92
N GLN A 81 8.67 5.35 -11.57
CA GLN A 81 7.36 5.00 -11.00
C GLN A 81 7.42 4.11 -9.75
N ASN A 82 8.52 3.38 -9.57
CA ASN A 82 8.75 2.51 -8.40
C ASN A 82 9.52 3.20 -7.26
N LEU A 83 9.74 4.52 -7.32
CA LEU A 83 10.53 5.28 -6.34
C LEU A 83 10.18 4.96 -4.88
N PHE A 84 8.91 5.10 -4.52
CA PHE A 84 8.48 4.88 -3.13
C PHE A 84 8.54 3.41 -2.73
N ALA A 85 8.27 2.51 -3.67
CA ALA A 85 8.36 1.07 -3.42
C ALA A 85 9.82 0.64 -3.15
N ARG A 86 10.78 1.16 -3.93
CA ARG A 86 12.22 0.93 -3.66
C ARG A 86 12.65 1.50 -2.31
N ALA A 87 12.26 2.74 -2.01
CA ALA A 87 12.58 3.36 -0.72
C ALA A 87 12.02 2.55 0.48
N VAL A 88 10.84 1.95 0.32
CA VAL A 88 10.25 1.06 1.33
C VAL A 88 11.00 -0.27 1.38
N ALA A 89 11.37 -0.86 0.24
CA ALA A 89 12.17 -2.08 0.20
C ALA A 89 13.54 -1.90 0.90
N ASP A 90 14.22 -0.79 0.63
CA ASP A 90 15.49 -0.44 1.30
C ASP A 90 15.29 -0.31 2.81
N LYS A 91 14.19 0.34 3.22
CA LYS A 91 13.85 0.48 4.64
C LYS A 91 13.54 -0.87 5.31
N ILE A 92 12.96 -1.83 4.58
CA ILE A 92 12.72 -3.19 5.09
C ILE A 92 14.06 -3.93 5.27
N ASP A 93 15.01 -3.79 4.32
CA ASP A 93 16.35 -4.38 4.47
C ASP A 93 17.10 -3.84 5.69
N GLU A 94 17.00 -2.52 5.95
CA GLU A 94 17.61 -1.91 7.16
C GLU A 94 17.06 -2.51 8.46
N MET A 95 15.85 -3.08 8.43
CA MET A 95 15.19 -3.71 9.58
C MET A 95 15.39 -5.24 9.63
N ASP A 96 16.27 -5.82 8.79
CA ASP A 96 16.48 -7.26 8.79
C ASP A 96 16.98 -7.75 10.15
N GLY A 97 16.41 -8.87 10.60
CA GLY A 97 16.65 -9.43 11.93
C GLY A 97 15.92 -8.73 13.09
N GLU A 98 15.33 -7.54 12.90
CA GLU A 98 14.58 -6.86 13.95
C GLU A 98 13.14 -7.36 14.04
N PHE A 99 12.52 -7.71 12.89
CA PHE A 99 11.11 -8.10 12.78
C PHE A 99 10.96 -9.46 12.09
N ASP A 100 9.94 -10.21 12.50
CA ASP A 100 9.57 -11.48 11.89
C ASP A 100 8.59 -11.26 10.73
N THR A 101 7.74 -10.21 10.85
CA THR A 101 6.72 -9.86 9.87
C THR A 101 6.64 -8.35 9.66
N ILE A 102 6.59 -7.94 8.39
CA ILE A 102 6.26 -6.57 7.97
C ILE A 102 4.85 -6.59 7.37
N LEU A 103 3.98 -5.69 7.82
CA LEU A 103 2.66 -5.44 7.23
C LEU A 103 2.68 -4.12 6.45
N ILE A 104 2.32 -4.15 5.17
CA ILE A 104 2.18 -2.94 4.33
C ILE A 104 0.69 -2.69 4.11
N THR A 105 0.16 -1.56 4.63
CA THR A 105 -1.30 -1.34 4.71
C THR A 105 -1.89 -0.49 3.59
N ASP A 106 -1.08 -0.04 2.65
CA ASP A 106 -1.52 0.84 1.56
C ASP A 106 -1.11 0.36 0.16
N PHE A 107 -0.97 -0.96 -0.01
CA PHE A 107 -0.67 -1.57 -1.30
C PHE A 107 -1.77 -1.31 -2.33
N ARG A 108 -1.40 -0.78 -3.51
CA ARG A 108 -2.34 -0.32 -4.53
C ARG A 108 -1.92 -0.59 -5.97
N PHE A 109 -0.62 -0.73 -6.25
CA PHE A 109 -0.10 -0.82 -7.61
C PHE A 109 0.78 -2.06 -7.80
N PRO A 110 0.66 -2.75 -8.96
CA PRO A 110 1.49 -3.92 -9.25
C PRO A 110 2.99 -3.68 -9.10
N ILE A 111 3.48 -2.50 -9.48
CA ILE A 111 4.89 -2.14 -9.38
C ILE A 111 5.41 -2.13 -7.93
N GLU A 112 4.53 -1.90 -6.96
CA GLU A 112 4.85 -1.96 -5.53
C GLU A 112 5.09 -3.41 -5.10
N PHE A 113 4.30 -4.36 -5.64
CA PHE A 113 4.49 -5.78 -5.36
C PHE A 113 5.86 -6.26 -5.83
N TRP A 114 6.21 -5.99 -7.09
CA TRP A 114 7.46 -6.48 -7.67
C TRP A 114 8.67 -5.94 -6.93
N ALA A 115 8.69 -4.66 -6.58
CA ALA A 115 9.78 -4.07 -5.83
C ALA A 115 10.05 -4.72 -4.46
N ILE A 116 9.01 -5.32 -3.86
CA ILE A 116 9.13 -6.04 -2.58
C ILE A 116 9.37 -7.53 -2.80
N ALA A 117 8.64 -8.17 -3.72
CA ALA A 117 8.68 -9.61 -3.95
C ALA A 117 10.02 -10.10 -4.53
N GLU A 118 10.76 -9.24 -5.24
CA GLU A 118 12.12 -9.52 -5.72
C GLU A 118 13.12 -9.74 -4.57
N ARG A 119 12.85 -9.20 -3.37
CA ARG A 119 13.78 -9.18 -2.23
C ARG A 119 13.30 -9.98 -1.02
N PHE A 120 11.96 -10.13 -0.87
CA PHE A 120 11.36 -10.68 0.34
C PHE A 120 10.31 -11.74 0.03
N ASN A 121 10.12 -12.67 0.97
CA ASN A 121 9.00 -13.61 0.93
C ASN A 121 7.68 -12.84 1.17
N THR A 122 6.93 -12.59 0.08
CA THR A 122 5.83 -11.64 0.04
C THR A 122 4.49 -12.33 -0.18
N PHE A 123 3.49 -11.93 0.61
CA PHE A 123 2.10 -12.38 0.52
C PHE A 123 1.19 -11.19 0.33
N ILE A 124 0.06 -11.39 -0.37
CA ILE A 124 -0.97 -10.36 -0.53
C ILE A 124 -2.25 -10.87 0.13
N VAL A 125 -2.86 -10.02 0.96
CA VAL A 125 -4.14 -10.29 1.62
C VAL A 125 -5.16 -9.26 1.16
N PHE A 126 -6.33 -9.72 0.73
CA PHE A 126 -7.43 -8.86 0.35
C PHE A 126 -8.27 -8.49 1.58
N CYS A 127 -8.51 -7.20 1.78
CA CYS A 127 -9.29 -6.66 2.89
C CYS A 127 -10.58 -6.04 2.35
N ASN A 128 -11.72 -6.54 2.82
CA ASN A 128 -13.06 -6.10 2.40
C ASN A 128 -14.05 -5.94 3.58
N TYR A 129 -13.54 -5.87 4.81
CA TYR A 129 -14.36 -5.87 6.03
C TYR A 129 -15.40 -4.74 6.09
N LYS A 130 -15.08 -3.57 5.51
CA LYS A 130 -15.95 -2.38 5.55
C LYS A 130 -16.30 -1.79 4.19
N SER A 131 -16.02 -2.49 3.09
CA SER A 131 -16.22 -1.97 1.74
C SER A 131 -17.67 -1.54 1.44
N GLN A 132 -18.66 -2.15 2.09
CA GLN A 132 -20.07 -1.79 1.94
C GLN A 132 -20.43 -0.42 2.55
N ARG A 133 -19.56 0.19 3.37
CA ARG A 133 -19.81 1.46 4.06
C ARG A 133 -19.20 2.67 3.35
N TYR A 134 -18.35 2.46 2.36
CA TYR A 134 -17.63 3.53 1.68
C TYR A 134 -17.99 3.54 0.20
N ALA A 135 -18.21 4.71 -0.35
CA ALA A 135 -18.41 4.84 -1.78
C ALA A 135 -17.14 4.42 -2.52
N ILE A 136 -17.27 3.37 -3.33
CA ILE A 136 -16.20 2.96 -4.25
C ILE A 136 -15.99 4.11 -5.24
N ARG A 137 -14.73 4.49 -5.47
CA ARG A 137 -14.34 5.55 -6.38
C ARG A 137 -13.62 4.97 -7.59
N PRO A 138 -14.37 4.46 -8.58
CA PRO A 138 -13.78 3.76 -9.74
C PRO A 138 -12.90 4.65 -10.60
N GLU A 139 -13.07 5.96 -10.53
CA GLU A 139 -12.23 6.95 -11.21
C GLU A 139 -10.82 7.06 -10.63
N GLN A 140 -10.60 6.59 -9.40
CA GLN A 140 -9.28 6.63 -8.78
C GLN A 140 -8.45 5.42 -9.23
N VAL A 141 -7.39 5.69 -9.99
CA VAL A 141 -6.45 4.66 -10.47
C VAL A 141 -5.91 3.78 -9.32
N SER A 142 -5.68 4.38 -8.16
CA SER A 142 -5.21 3.68 -6.96
C SER A 142 -6.20 2.67 -6.36
N GLU A 143 -7.44 2.62 -6.83
CA GLU A 143 -8.45 1.67 -6.36
C GLU A 143 -8.80 0.59 -7.39
N GLN A 144 -8.36 0.75 -8.64
CA GLN A 144 -8.76 -0.14 -9.74
C GLN A 144 -8.40 -1.61 -9.49
N MET A 145 -7.23 -1.89 -8.93
CA MET A 145 -6.83 -3.25 -8.59
C MET A 145 -7.74 -3.86 -7.53
N ALA A 146 -8.06 -3.11 -6.48
CA ALA A 146 -8.93 -3.60 -5.42
C ALA A 146 -10.37 -3.80 -5.92
N ILE A 147 -10.88 -2.94 -6.80
CA ILE A 147 -12.19 -3.09 -7.43
C ILE A 147 -12.20 -4.37 -8.30
N TRP A 148 -11.17 -4.57 -9.12
CA TRP A 148 -11.07 -5.77 -9.94
C TRP A 148 -11.06 -7.06 -9.10
N LEU A 149 -10.33 -7.06 -7.96
CA LEU A 149 -10.30 -8.20 -7.04
C LEU A 149 -11.68 -8.47 -6.42
N LEU A 150 -12.45 -7.42 -6.10
CA LEU A 150 -13.85 -7.55 -5.66
C LEU A 150 -14.71 -8.23 -6.74
N GLU A 151 -14.56 -7.81 -8.00
CA GLU A 151 -15.27 -8.40 -9.14
C GLU A 151 -14.91 -9.89 -9.36
N GLN A 152 -13.70 -10.32 -8.96
CA GLN A 152 -13.30 -11.73 -8.96
C GLN A 152 -13.87 -12.53 -7.77
N GLY A 153 -14.63 -11.88 -6.88
CA GLY A 153 -15.29 -12.54 -5.75
C GLY A 153 -14.39 -12.85 -4.55
N LEU A 154 -13.26 -12.17 -4.40
CA LEU A 154 -12.40 -12.37 -3.24
C LEU A 154 -13.10 -11.97 -1.93
N GLN A 155 -12.91 -12.80 -0.92
CA GLN A 155 -13.45 -12.59 0.42
C GLN A 155 -12.49 -11.81 1.32
N ASP A 156 -13.01 -11.18 2.37
CA ASP A 156 -12.21 -10.47 3.37
C ASP A 156 -11.20 -11.41 4.05
N GLY A 157 -9.96 -10.96 4.17
CA GLY A 157 -8.86 -11.73 4.74
C GLY A 157 -8.30 -12.84 3.84
N GLN A 158 -8.84 -13.02 2.63
CA GLN A 158 -8.37 -14.04 1.70
C GLN A 158 -6.99 -13.66 1.14
N MET A 159 -6.01 -14.57 1.29
CA MET A 159 -4.77 -14.51 0.52
C MET A 159 -5.05 -14.93 -0.91
N PHE A 160 -4.58 -14.15 -1.87
CA PHE A 160 -4.73 -14.51 -3.27
C PHE A 160 -3.41 -14.93 -3.90
N ALA A 161 -3.52 -15.92 -4.78
CA ALA A 161 -2.38 -16.51 -5.42
C ALA A 161 -1.75 -15.55 -6.46
N GLU A 162 -0.47 -15.72 -6.69
CA GLU A 162 0.30 -15.01 -7.72
C GLU A 162 -0.36 -15.06 -9.11
N VAL A 163 -1.05 -16.16 -9.45
CA VAL A 163 -1.76 -16.33 -10.73
C VAL A 163 -2.83 -15.25 -10.91
N LEU A 164 -3.68 -15.01 -9.89
CA LEU A 164 -4.73 -13.99 -9.98
C LEU A 164 -4.14 -12.57 -10.09
N PHE A 165 -3.04 -12.34 -9.40
CA PHE A 165 -2.32 -11.08 -9.51
C PHE A 165 -1.69 -10.90 -10.89
N SER A 166 -1.12 -11.94 -11.47
CA SER A 166 -0.57 -11.93 -12.84
C SER A 166 -1.64 -11.63 -13.89
N ASP A 167 -2.86 -12.16 -13.71
CA ASP A 167 -4.00 -11.84 -14.60
C ASP A 167 -4.37 -10.36 -14.53
N TYR A 168 -4.36 -9.75 -13.33
CA TYR A 168 -4.57 -8.31 -13.19
C TYR A 168 -3.47 -7.51 -13.89
N VAL A 169 -2.20 -7.88 -13.69
CA VAL A 169 -1.04 -7.19 -14.29
C VAL A 169 -1.16 -7.21 -15.81
N ASN A 170 -1.44 -8.35 -16.40
CA ASN A 170 -1.63 -8.49 -17.86
C ASN A 170 -2.78 -7.59 -18.37
N LYS A 171 -3.88 -7.48 -17.63
CA LYS A 171 -4.99 -6.60 -17.98
C LYS A 171 -4.60 -5.11 -17.85
N TYR A 172 -3.88 -4.76 -16.80
CA TYR A 172 -3.42 -3.40 -16.52
C TYR A 172 -2.43 -2.92 -17.60
N GLU A 173 -1.42 -3.72 -17.96
CA GLU A 173 -0.46 -3.39 -19.00
C GLU A 173 -1.13 -3.20 -20.36
N LYS A 174 -2.09 -4.06 -20.72
CA LYS A 174 -2.89 -3.89 -21.94
C LYS A 174 -3.69 -2.59 -21.94
N SER A 175 -4.11 -2.10 -20.79
CA SER A 175 -4.85 -0.83 -20.66
C SER A 175 -3.93 0.39 -20.82
N LEU A 176 -2.69 0.31 -20.38
CA LEU A 176 -1.68 1.37 -20.54
C LEU A 176 -1.25 1.51 -22.01
N ASN A 177 -1.01 0.38 -22.68
CA ASN A 177 -0.60 0.35 -24.09
C ASN A 177 -1.70 0.80 -25.08
N ARG A 178 -2.97 0.89 -24.63
CA ARG A 178 -4.07 1.45 -25.44
C ARG A 178 -4.23 2.97 -25.31
N ARG A 179 -3.51 3.60 -24.36
CA ARG A 179 -3.55 5.06 -24.10
C ARG A 179 -2.32 5.79 -24.65
N SER A 180 -1.34 5.07 -25.18
CA SER A 180 -0.21 5.55 -25.94
C SER A 180 -0.50 5.49 -27.45
#